data_5bf5615549f36f75d723c1f2f9c6d882
#
_entry.id   5bf5615549f36f75d723c1f2f9c6d882
#
_cell.length_a   1.000
_cell.length_b   1.000
_cell.length_c   1.000
_cell.angle_alpha   90.00
_cell.angle_beta   90.00
_cell.angle_gamma   90.00
#
_symmetry.space_group_name_H-M   'P 1'
#
loop_
_entity.id
_entity.type
_entity.pdbx_description
1 polymer ?
#
loop_
_entity_poly.entity_id
_entity_poly.type
_entity_poly.pdbx_seq_one_letter_code
_entity_poly.pdbx_strand_id
1 'polypeptide(L)'
;RDDETPFVVEWFVKQGIEVWSAMEGQQRFDTHVDKLLNYIRYWQASGESIKTSLRVKTRLEQLTQEGYYTGGRVPFGYQAVKRGRINKKNHEVRDLAIEPGEAEVMKIIFQKYVYEGYGALRLHRYLMDQGLRTKDGKTITMGIINRVIKNPICIGIIQKGESQSSVLPELKIIDEEVFARAQEI
;
A
#
# COMPACT_ATOMS: atom_id res chain seq x y z
N ARG A 1 12.72 -14.37 11.52
CA ARG A 1 13.01 -13.49 12.72
C ARG A 1 12.20 -13.92 13.94
N ASP A 2 10.98 -14.40 13.78
CA ASP A 2 10.13 -14.79 14.92
C ASP A 2 10.57 -16.13 15.53
N ASP A 3 11.19 -17.00 14.76
CA ASP A 3 11.69 -18.31 15.22
C ASP A 3 12.98 -18.21 16.06
N GLU A 4 13.66 -17.07 16.05
CA GLU A 4 14.89 -16.83 16.82
C GLU A 4 14.63 -16.31 18.24
N THR A 5 13.43 -15.77 18.52
CA THR A 5 13.08 -15.16 19.81
C THR A 5 13.33 -16.09 21.01
N PRO A 6 12.93 -17.38 20.98
CA PRO A 6 13.18 -18.29 22.11
C PRO A 6 14.66 -18.48 22.43
N PHE A 7 15.50 -18.55 21.39
CA PHE A 7 16.96 -18.72 21.56
C PHE A 7 17.60 -17.47 22.17
N VAL A 8 17.15 -16.28 21.77
CA VAL A 8 17.63 -15.00 22.32
C VAL A 8 17.26 -14.89 23.80
N VAL A 9 16.01 -15.24 24.16
CA VAL A 9 15.55 -15.20 25.56
C VAL A 9 16.29 -16.24 26.40
N GLU A 10 16.47 -17.47 25.92
CA GLU A 10 17.29 -18.50 26.59
C GLU A 10 18.72 -18.01 26.80
N TRP A 11 19.32 -17.33 25.82
CA TRP A 11 20.65 -16.77 25.93
C TRP A 11 20.75 -15.74 27.06
N PHE A 12 19.79 -14.79 27.15
CA PHE A 12 19.74 -13.80 28.23
C PHE A 12 19.63 -14.48 29.60
N VAL A 13 18.74 -15.47 29.76
CA VAL A 13 18.58 -16.21 31.02
C VAL A 13 19.87 -16.94 31.40
N LYS A 14 20.59 -17.54 30.44
CA LYS A 14 21.90 -18.18 30.67
C LYS A 14 23.00 -17.18 31.10
N GLN A 15 22.88 -15.91 30.73
CA GLN A 15 23.78 -14.84 31.20
C GLN A 15 23.38 -14.30 32.60
N GLY A 16 22.39 -14.91 33.27
CA GLY A 16 21.91 -14.45 34.58
C GLY A 16 20.94 -13.28 34.52
N ILE A 17 20.43 -12.93 33.33
CA ILE A 17 19.45 -11.85 33.17
C ILE A 17 18.05 -12.42 33.37
N GLU A 18 17.30 -11.87 34.31
CA GLU A 18 15.91 -12.25 34.52
C GLU A 18 15.01 -11.64 33.44
N VAL A 19 14.27 -12.49 32.71
CA VAL A 19 13.31 -12.07 31.71
C VAL A 19 11.90 -12.33 32.23
N TRP A 20 11.07 -11.28 32.23
CA TRP A 20 9.71 -11.33 32.75
C TRP A 20 8.69 -11.02 31.64
N SER A 21 7.71 -11.91 31.50
CA SER A 21 6.52 -11.66 30.67
C SER A 21 5.41 -11.07 31.52
N ALA A 22 4.72 -10.06 31.03
CA ALA A 22 3.58 -9.45 31.72
C ALA A 22 2.41 -10.43 31.94
N MET A 23 2.28 -11.45 31.08
CA MET A 23 1.18 -12.43 31.13
C MET A 23 1.57 -13.72 31.83
N GLU A 24 2.82 -14.14 31.77
CA GLU A 24 3.27 -15.49 32.14
C GLU A 24 4.30 -15.48 33.27
N GLY A 25 4.72 -14.29 33.75
CA GLY A 25 5.72 -14.16 34.80
C GLY A 25 7.14 -14.41 34.32
N GLN A 26 8.00 -14.90 35.24
CA GLN A 26 9.41 -15.13 34.98
C GLN A 26 9.63 -16.25 33.97
N GLN A 27 10.41 -15.97 32.93
CA GLN A 27 10.77 -16.95 31.90
C GLN A 27 11.99 -17.78 32.36
N ARG A 28 11.77 -19.05 32.66
CA ARG A 28 12.82 -19.98 33.14
C ARG A 28 13.19 -20.98 32.05
N PHE A 29 14.47 -21.34 31.99
CA PHE A 29 15.02 -22.34 31.09
C PHE A 29 15.90 -23.37 31.84
N ASP A 30 15.59 -23.59 33.12
CA ASP A 30 16.40 -24.45 34.01
C ASP A 30 16.26 -25.91 33.67
N THR A 31 15.06 -26.38 33.37
CA THR A 31 14.76 -27.76 33.02
C THR A 31 14.46 -27.93 31.52
N HIS A 32 14.56 -29.16 31.03
CA HIS A 32 14.14 -29.48 29.66
C HIS A 32 12.65 -29.20 29.43
N VAL A 33 11.84 -29.36 30.48
CA VAL A 33 10.40 -29.09 30.43
C VAL A 33 10.15 -27.58 30.28
N ASP A 34 10.84 -26.75 31.06
CA ASP A 34 10.72 -25.27 30.95
C ASP A 34 11.10 -24.77 29.55
N LYS A 35 12.19 -25.33 29.01
CA LYS A 35 12.63 -25.02 27.64
C LYS A 35 11.54 -25.36 26.64
N LEU A 36 11.04 -26.60 26.67
CA LEU A 36 10.01 -27.08 25.75
C LEU A 36 8.73 -26.21 25.84
N LEU A 37 8.27 -25.90 27.05
CA LEU A 37 7.10 -25.07 27.26
C LEU A 37 7.30 -23.66 26.70
N ASN A 38 8.45 -23.04 26.93
CA ASN A 38 8.75 -21.71 26.40
C ASN A 38 8.84 -21.72 24.87
N TYR A 39 9.49 -22.72 24.26
CA TYR A 39 9.53 -22.86 22.80
C TYR A 39 8.12 -23.02 22.20
N ILE A 40 7.25 -23.83 22.81
CA ILE A 40 5.87 -23.99 22.36
C ILE A 40 5.10 -22.67 22.46
N ARG A 41 5.24 -21.91 23.55
CA ARG A 41 4.59 -20.61 23.76
C ARG A 41 5.00 -19.59 22.69
N TYR A 42 6.30 -19.46 22.44
CA TYR A 42 6.81 -18.55 21.42
C TYR A 42 6.34 -18.96 20.01
N TRP A 43 6.32 -20.24 19.72
CA TRP A 43 5.80 -20.76 18.45
C TRP A 43 4.30 -20.49 18.28
N GLN A 44 3.51 -20.65 19.33
CA GLN A 44 2.08 -20.29 19.31
C GLN A 44 1.87 -18.79 19.10
N ALA A 45 2.63 -17.94 19.79
CA ALA A 45 2.54 -16.48 19.65
C ALA A 45 2.90 -16.03 18.22
N SER A 46 3.95 -16.61 17.64
CA SER A 46 4.34 -16.39 16.24
C SER A 46 3.22 -16.82 15.28
N GLY A 47 2.64 -18.01 15.50
CA GLY A 47 1.51 -18.50 14.71
C GLY A 47 0.28 -17.60 14.73
N GLU A 48 -0.05 -16.97 15.85
CA GLU A 48 -1.15 -16.01 15.96
C GLU A 48 -0.86 -14.71 15.17
N SER A 49 0.37 -14.22 15.19
CA SER A 49 0.81 -13.08 14.39
C SER A 49 0.66 -13.36 12.89
N ILE A 50 1.12 -14.51 12.43
CA ILE A 50 1.01 -14.95 11.03
C ILE A 50 -0.47 -15.06 10.61
N LYS A 51 -1.31 -15.71 11.42
CA LYS A 51 -2.76 -15.83 11.14
C LYS A 51 -3.43 -14.47 11.05
N THR A 52 -3.08 -13.53 11.94
CA THR A 52 -3.63 -12.18 11.93
C THR A 52 -3.20 -11.42 10.67
N SER A 53 -1.93 -11.50 10.29
CA SER A 53 -1.41 -10.90 9.06
C SER A 53 -2.12 -11.45 7.82
N LEU A 54 -2.32 -12.77 7.76
CA LEU A 54 -3.03 -13.41 6.66
C LEU A 54 -4.49 -12.94 6.57
N ARG A 55 -5.21 -12.89 7.69
CA ARG A 55 -6.60 -12.37 7.73
C ARG A 55 -6.70 -10.93 7.23
N VAL A 56 -5.75 -10.07 7.66
CA VAL A 56 -5.69 -8.66 7.20
C VAL A 56 -5.41 -8.61 5.71
N LYS A 57 -4.43 -9.38 5.21
CA LYS A 57 -4.09 -9.43 3.78
C LYS A 57 -5.30 -9.86 2.95
N THR A 58 -5.93 -10.98 3.29
CA THR A 58 -7.12 -11.49 2.58
C THR A 58 -8.26 -10.46 2.58
N ARG A 59 -8.50 -9.78 3.71
CA ARG A 59 -9.55 -8.75 3.76
C ARG A 59 -9.23 -7.54 2.88
N LEU A 60 -7.97 -7.11 2.82
CA LEU A 60 -7.55 -6.03 1.93
C LEU A 60 -7.68 -6.41 0.45
N GLU A 61 -7.36 -7.66 0.10
CA GLU A 61 -7.52 -8.20 -1.25
C GLU A 61 -9.01 -8.20 -1.66
N GLN A 62 -9.89 -8.70 -0.80
CA GLN A 62 -11.35 -8.66 -1.02
C GLN A 62 -11.87 -7.24 -1.24
N LEU A 63 -11.49 -6.30 -0.37
CA LEU A 63 -11.89 -4.90 -0.51
C LEU A 63 -11.38 -4.28 -1.82
N THR A 64 -10.19 -4.65 -2.25
CA THR A 64 -9.63 -4.19 -3.54
C THR A 64 -10.45 -4.75 -4.71
N GLN A 65 -10.79 -6.04 -4.70
CA GLN A 65 -11.63 -6.68 -5.71
C GLN A 65 -13.05 -6.08 -5.77
N GLU A 66 -13.59 -5.71 -4.61
CA GLU A 66 -14.87 -5.00 -4.48
C GLU A 66 -14.79 -3.52 -4.98
N GLY A 67 -13.61 -3.04 -5.39
CA GLY A 67 -13.40 -1.67 -5.87
C GLY A 67 -13.24 -0.62 -4.77
N TYR A 68 -12.98 -1.02 -3.54
CA TYR A 68 -12.81 -0.07 -2.44
C TYR A 68 -11.36 0.37 -2.26
N TYR A 69 -11.21 1.65 -1.99
CA TYR A 69 -9.91 2.19 -1.58
C TYR A 69 -9.54 1.69 -0.18
N THR A 70 -8.42 1.00 -0.08
CA THR A 70 -7.95 0.36 1.16
C THR A 70 -6.96 1.22 1.95
N GLY A 71 -6.85 2.51 1.63
CA GLY A 71 -5.93 3.45 2.27
C GLY A 71 -4.54 3.48 1.63
N GLY A 72 -3.66 4.27 2.24
CA GLY A 72 -2.31 4.53 1.75
C GLY A 72 -2.18 5.90 1.11
N ARG A 73 -1.15 6.10 0.26
CA ARG A 73 -0.97 7.36 -0.46
C ARG A 73 -1.97 7.47 -1.60
N VAL A 74 -2.72 8.56 -1.61
CA VAL A 74 -3.66 8.86 -2.70
C VAL A 74 -2.87 9.03 -4.01
N PRO A 75 -3.25 8.33 -5.10
CA PRO A 75 -2.62 8.49 -6.40
C PRO A 75 -2.79 9.91 -6.95
N PHE A 76 -1.84 10.35 -7.78
CA PHE A 76 -1.95 11.59 -8.52
C PHE A 76 -3.15 11.55 -9.48
N GLY A 77 -3.89 12.62 -9.60
CA GLY A 77 -5.16 12.69 -10.36
C GLY A 77 -6.40 12.36 -9.51
N TYR A 78 -6.22 12.01 -8.23
CA TYR A 78 -7.30 11.59 -7.36
C TYR A 78 -7.26 12.29 -6.00
N GLN A 79 -8.40 12.25 -5.32
CA GLN A 79 -8.55 12.70 -3.94
C GLN A 79 -9.32 11.67 -3.11
N ALA A 80 -9.06 11.66 -1.80
CA ALA A 80 -9.76 10.80 -0.87
C ALA A 80 -10.96 11.55 -0.28
N VAL A 81 -12.16 11.08 -0.56
CA VAL A 81 -13.43 11.70 -0.14
C VAL A 81 -14.18 10.79 0.82
N LYS A 82 -14.95 11.39 1.70
CA LYS A 82 -15.89 10.70 2.58
C LYS A 82 -17.25 10.61 1.89
N ARG A 83 -17.76 9.39 1.76
CA ARG A 83 -19.07 9.10 1.12
C ARG A 83 -20.04 8.43 2.07
N GLY A 84 -19.85 8.55 3.39
CA GLY A 84 -20.71 7.95 4.42
C GLY A 84 -20.49 6.45 4.64
N ARG A 85 -19.53 5.81 3.98
CA ARG A 85 -19.21 4.40 4.22
C ARG A 85 -18.52 4.24 5.57
N ILE A 86 -19.05 3.36 6.40
CA ILE A 86 -18.60 3.13 7.77
C ILE A 86 -17.96 1.74 7.87
N ASN A 87 -16.83 1.63 8.55
CA ASN A 87 -16.19 0.34 8.82
C ASN A 87 -16.81 -0.35 10.06
N LYS A 88 -16.40 -1.60 10.35
CA LYS A 88 -16.88 -2.37 11.50
C LYS A 88 -16.62 -1.72 12.87
N LYS A 89 -15.71 -0.75 12.93
CA LYS A 89 -15.38 0.01 14.15
C LYS A 89 -16.12 1.36 14.23
N ASN A 90 -17.17 1.55 13.41
CA ASN A 90 -17.95 2.78 13.32
C ASN A 90 -17.14 4.03 12.91
N HIS A 91 -16.02 3.86 12.19
CA HIS A 91 -15.26 4.95 11.60
C HIS A 91 -15.61 5.11 10.13
N GLU A 92 -15.84 6.36 9.71
CA GLU A 92 -16.06 6.68 8.31
C GLU A 92 -14.77 6.48 7.51
N VAL A 93 -14.84 5.65 6.48
CA VAL A 93 -13.72 5.39 5.56
C VAL A 93 -13.79 6.29 4.35
N ARG A 94 -12.64 6.49 3.71
CA ARG A 94 -12.53 7.33 2.52
C ARG A 94 -12.54 6.46 1.27
N ASP A 95 -13.16 6.97 0.22
CA ASP A 95 -13.13 6.42 -1.13
C ASP A 95 -12.37 7.36 -2.06
N LEU A 96 -11.98 6.88 -3.24
CA LEU A 96 -11.33 7.72 -4.24
C LEU A 96 -12.37 8.47 -5.07
N ALA A 97 -12.02 9.68 -5.46
CA ALA A 97 -12.71 10.46 -6.48
C ALA A 97 -11.66 11.14 -7.37
N ILE A 98 -12.00 11.45 -8.61
CA ILE A 98 -11.13 12.20 -9.50
C ILE A 98 -10.92 13.61 -8.93
N GLU A 99 -9.68 14.08 -8.96
CA GLU A 99 -9.32 15.47 -8.71
C GLU A 99 -9.17 16.18 -10.07
N PRO A 100 -10.05 17.12 -10.43
CA PRO A 100 -10.13 17.64 -11.79
C PRO A 100 -8.84 18.29 -12.30
N GLY A 101 -8.16 19.07 -11.46
CA GLY A 101 -6.93 19.77 -11.84
C GLY A 101 -5.79 18.80 -12.16
N GLU A 102 -5.55 17.82 -11.31
CA GLU A 102 -4.51 16.82 -11.56
C GLU A 102 -4.91 15.83 -12.68
N ALA A 103 -6.20 15.58 -12.88
CA ALA A 103 -6.70 14.74 -13.98
C ALA A 103 -6.38 15.33 -15.35
N GLU A 104 -6.56 16.65 -15.53
CA GLU A 104 -6.16 17.33 -16.78
C GLU A 104 -4.64 17.22 -17.01
N VAL A 105 -3.84 17.40 -15.98
CA VAL A 105 -2.38 17.20 -16.09
C VAL A 105 -2.04 15.75 -16.46
N MET A 106 -2.77 14.79 -15.93
CA MET A 106 -2.58 13.36 -16.29
C MET A 106 -2.86 13.13 -17.78
N LYS A 107 -3.92 13.71 -18.35
CA LYS A 107 -4.21 13.63 -19.79
C LYS A 107 -3.08 14.22 -20.62
N ILE A 108 -2.53 15.38 -20.22
CA ILE A 108 -1.38 16.01 -20.88
C ILE A 108 -0.15 15.08 -20.84
N ILE A 109 0.12 14.45 -19.70
CA ILE A 109 1.24 13.50 -19.55
C ILE A 109 1.09 12.36 -20.55
N PHE A 110 -0.06 11.69 -20.61
CA PHE A 110 -0.29 10.58 -21.54
C PHE A 110 -0.25 11.01 -22.98
N GLN A 111 -0.86 12.14 -23.35
CA GLN A 111 -0.81 12.67 -24.71
C GLN A 111 0.62 12.89 -25.18
N LYS A 112 1.44 13.59 -24.39
CA LYS A 112 2.82 13.87 -24.78
C LYS A 112 3.73 12.64 -24.74
N TYR A 113 3.48 11.72 -23.81
CA TYR A 113 4.26 10.49 -23.70
C TYR A 113 3.99 9.56 -24.90
N VAL A 114 2.71 9.29 -25.20
CA VAL A 114 2.30 8.31 -26.21
C VAL A 114 2.41 8.83 -27.64
N TYR A 115 2.01 10.10 -27.87
CA TYR A 115 1.91 10.64 -29.24
C TYR A 115 3.08 11.55 -29.64
N GLU A 116 3.74 12.17 -28.67
CA GLU A 116 4.86 13.07 -28.93
C GLU A 116 6.22 12.52 -28.52
N GLY A 117 6.27 11.31 -27.91
CA GLY A 117 7.51 10.63 -27.53
C GLY A 117 8.31 11.36 -26.43
N TYR A 118 7.62 12.07 -25.54
CA TYR A 118 8.32 12.74 -24.43
C TYR A 118 8.71 11.76 -23.34
N GLY A 119 10.00 11.59 -23.08
CA GLY A 119 10.47 10.87 -21.88
C GLY A 119 10.18 11.65 -20.59
N ALA A 120 10.30 10.97 -19.44
CA ALA A 120 9.96 11.54 -18.12
C ALA A 120 10.67 12.87 -17.80
N LEU A 121 11.93 13.04 -18.20
CA LEU A 121 12.68 14.28 -17.97
C LEU A 121 12.13 15.45 -18.80
N ARG A 122 11.80 15.19 -20.08
CA ARG A 122 11.22 16.21 -20.98
C ARG A 122 9.83 16.59 -20.52
N LEU A 123 9.01 15.63 -20.07
CA LEU A 123 7.70 15.87 -19.46
C LEU A 123 7.83 16.73 -18.20
N HIS A 124 8.76 16.40 -17.30
CA HIS A 124 8.99 17.18 -16.08
C HIS A 124 9.29 18.64 -16.39
N ARG A 125 10.22 18.91 -17.33
CA ARG A 125 10.57 20.29 -17.74
C ARG A 125 9.36 20.99 -18.35
N TYR A 126 8.67 20.33 -19.28
CA TYR A 126 7.47 20.89 -19.90
C TYR A 126 6.40 21.29 -18.87
N LEU A 127 6.08 20.41 -17.92
CA LEU A 127 5.10 20.70 -16.87
C LEU A 127 5.53 21.86 -15.97
N MET A 128 6.83 21.98 -15.68
CA MET A 128 7.39 23.10 -14.93
C MET A 128 7.25 24.42 -15.70
N ASP A 129 7.59 24.44 -16.99
CA ASP A 129 7.53 25.64 -17.85
C ASP A 129 6.09 26.12 -18.03
N GLN A 130 5.12 25.19 -18.06
CA GLN A 130 3.69 25.51 -18.07
C GLN A 130 3.14 25.91 -16.69
N GLY A 131 3.96 25.94 -15.65
CA GLY A 131 3.54 26.27 -14.29
C GLY A 131 2.62 25.25 -13.63
N LEU A 132 2.49 24.03 -14.19
CA LEU A 132 1.61 22.99 -13.68
C LEU A 132 2.16 22.37 -12.39
N ARG A 133 1.29 22.25 -11.38
CA ARG A 133 1.65 21.80 -10.03
C ARG A 133 0.68 20.72 -9.56
N THR A 134 1.05 20.01 -8.49
CA THR A 134 0.12 19.13 -7.78
C THR A 134 -0.94 20.00 -7.06
N LYS A 135 -2.04 19.40 -6.64
CA LYS A 135 -3.07 20.05 -5.82
C LYS A 135 -2.54 20.75 -4.56
N ASP A 136 -1.40 20.27 -4.03
CA ASP A 136 -0.70 20.84 -2.87
C ASP A 136 0.31 21.95 -3.28
N GLY A 137 0.33 22.40 -4.53
CA GLY A 137 1.24 23.42 -5.07
C GLY A 137 2.67 22.92 -5.31
N LYS A 138 2.95 21.63 -5.17
CA LYS A 138 4.28 21.07 -5.33
C LYS A 138 4.62 20.77 -6.79
N THR A 139 5.91 20.74 -7.10
CA THR A 139 6.40 20.36 -8.43
C THR A 139 6.09 18.89 -8.74
N ILE A 140 5.65 18.63 -9.98
CA ILE A 140 5.41 17.28 -10.48
C ILE A 140 6.75 16.67 -10.87
N THR A 141 7.29 15.78 -10.05
CA THR A 141 8.61 15.15 -10.24
C THR A 141 8.55 14.01 -11.27
N MET A 142 9.70 13.65 -11.84
CA MET A 142 9.82 12.45 -12.71
C MET A 142 9.28 11.18 -12.04
N GLY A 143 9.48 11.04 -10.71
CA GLY A 143 8.94 9.90 -9.96
C GLY A 143 7.41 9.87 -9.88
N ILE A 144 6.73 11.04 -9.93
CA ILE A 144 5.27 11.13 -10.05
C ILE A 144 4.87 10.71 -11.47
N ILE A 145 5.51 11.27 -12.50
CA ILE A 145 5.24 10.97 -13.91
C ILE A 145 5.34 9.46 -14.18
N ASN A 146 6.45 8.82 -13.78
CA ASN A 146 6.64 7.39 -13.96
C ASN A 146 5.59 6.54 -13.24
N ARG A 147 5.15 6.97 -12.06
CA ARG A 147 4.06 6.28 -11.34
C ARG A 147 2.71 6.47 -12.02
N VAL A 148 2.43 7.66 -12.53
CA VAL A 148 1.20 7.96 -13.27
C VAL A 148 1.09 7.07 -14.51
N ILE A 149 2.15 6.99 -15.32
CA ILE A 149 2.17 6.19 -16.54
C ILE A 149 1.92 4.70 -16.26
N LYS A 150 2.44 4.17 -15.14
CA LYS A 150 2.36 2.73 -14.80
C LYS A 150 1.16 2.34 -13.95
N ASN A 151 0.42 3.28 -13.39
CA ASN A 151 -0.64 2.97 -12.44
C ASN A 151 -1.98 2.69 -13.15
N PRO A 152 -2.55 1.48 -13.05
CA PRO A 152 -3.80 1.14 -13.73
C PRO A 152 -5.03 1.89 -13.21
N ILE A 153 -4.91 2.65 -12.12
CA ILE A 153 -6.03 3.47 -11.64
C ILE A 153 -6.47 4.51 -12.66
N CYS A 154 -5.56 4.99 -13.55
CA CYS A 154 -5.91 5.95 -14.58
C CYS A 154 -6.94 5.43 -15.58
N ILE A 155 -7.08 4.10 -15.73
CA ILE A 155 -8.15 3.43 -16.49
C ILE A 155 -9.27 2.91 -15.58
N GLY A 156 -9.32 3.33 -14.32
CA GLY A 156 -10.36 2.97 -13.37
C GLY A 156 -10.14 1.66 -12.62
N ILE A 157 -8.94 1.08 -12.62
CA ILE A 157 -8.64 -0.18 -11.92
C ILE A 157 -7.85 0.13 -10.64
N ILE A 158 -8.42 -0.20 -9.49
CA ILE A 158 -7.70 -0.15 -8.21
C ILE A 158 -6.86 -1.41 -8.08
N GLN A 159 -5.55 -1.24 -7.88
CA GLN A 159 -4.61 -2.35 -7.69
C GLN A 159 -3.89 -2.25 -6.34
N LYS A 160 -3.77 -3.40 -5.65
CA LYS A 160 -2.96 -3.54 -4.45
C LYS A 160 -2.29 -4.91 -4.41
N GLY A 161 -0.97 -4.91 -4.54
CA GLY A 161 -0.23 -6.17 -4.74
C GLY A 161 -0.67 -6.86 -6.03
N GLU A 162 -1.07 -8.12 -5.92
CA GLU A 162 -1.57 -8.92 -7.04
C GLU A 162 -3.08 -8.80 -7.29
N SER A 163 -3.81 -8.16 -6.34
CA SER A 163 -5.26 -8.02 -6.44
C SER A 163 -5.65 -6.76 -7.19
N GLN A 164 -6.64 -6.89 -8.08
CA GLN A 164 -7.19 -5.80 -8.88
C GLN A 164 -8.72 -5.79 -8.77
N SER A 165 -9.31 -4.59 -8.91
CA SER A 165 -10.76 -4.43 -9.05
C SER A 165 -11.21 -4.67 -10.50
N SER A 166 -12.53 -4.79 -10.71
CA SER A 166 -13.12 -4.50 -12.01
C SER A 166 -12.89 -3.03 -12.38
N VAL A 167 -13.11 -2.69 -13.65
CA VAL A 167 -13.04 -1.30 -14.11
C VAL A 167 -14.16 -0.49 -13.44
N LEU A 168 -13.77 0.62 -12.81
CA LEU A 168 -14.65 1.58 -12.16
C LEU A 168 -14.77 2.83 -13.05
N PRO A 169 -15.86 2.98 -13.82
CA PRO A 169 -15.98 4.07 -14.79
C PRO A 169 -15.83 5.47 -14.17
N GLU A 170 -16.29 5.63 -12.92
CA GLU A 170 -16.21 6.89 -12.17
C GLU A 170 -14.78 7.31 -11.79
N LEU A 171 -13.80 6.40 -11.90
CA LEU A 171 -12.38 6.67 -11.63
C LEU A 171 -11.55 6.70 -12.92
N LYS A 172 -12.15 6.43 -14.07
CA LYS A 172 -11.44 6.39 -15.35
C LYS A 172 -11.13 7.82 -15.83
N ILE A 173 -9.85 8.11 -16.06
CA ILE A 173 -9.35 9.39 -16.61
C ILE A 173 -8.81 9.19 -18.02
N ILE A 174 -8.16 8.05 -18.28
CA ILE A 174 -7.45 7.71 -19.53
C ILE A 174 -8.13 6.51 -20.17
N ASP A 175 -8.16 6.47 -21.50
CA ASP A 175 -8.68 5.33 -22.23
C ASP A 175 -7.70 4.15 -22.18
N GLU A 176 -8.24 2.93 -22.18
CA GLU A 176 -7.49 1.69 -22.05
C GLU A 176 -6.47 1.50 -23.19
N GLU A 177 -6.86 1.90 -24.42
CA GLU A 177 -5.96 1.85 -25.57
C GLU A 177 -4.74 2.76 -25.41
N VAL A 178 -4.95 3.97 -24.89
CA VAL A 178 -3.86 4.93 -24.63
C VAL A 178 -2.95 4.42 -23.54
N PHE A 179 -3.54 3.84 -22.47
CA PHE A 179 -2.77 3.25 -21.38
C PHE A 179 -1.94 2.06 -21.86
N ALA A 180 -2.55 1.14 -22.65
CA ALA A 180 -1.85 -0.02 -23.20
C ALA A 180 -0.65 0.41 -24.07
N ARG A 181 -0.83 1.38 -24.97
CA ARG A 181 0.28 1.94 -25.78
C ARG A 181 1.37 2.57 -24.92
N ALA A 182 1.01 3.19 -23.80
CA ALA A 182 1.99 3.76 -22.88
C ALA A 182 2.84 2.68 -22.16
N GLN A 183 2.35 1.44 -22.03
CA GLN A 183 3.11 0.34 -21.45
C GLN A 183 4.07 -0.33 -22.46
N GLU A 184 3.85 -0.15 -23.75
CA GLU A 184 4.70 -0.71 -24.82
C GLU A 184 5.96 0.14 -25.11
N ILE A 185 5.99 1.39 -24.62
CA ILE A 185 7.10 2.35 -24.77
C ILE A 185 8.11 2.19 -23.64
#